data_b2822718b82b15db93df830a4f972da8
#
_entry.id   b2822718b82b15db93df830a4f972da8
#
_cell.length_a   1.000
_cell.length_b   1.000
_cell.length_c   1.000
_cell.angle_alpha   90.00
_cell.angle_beta   90.00
_cell.angle_gamma   90.00
#
_symmetry.space_group_name_H-M   'P 1'
#
loop_
_entity.id
_entity.type
_entity.pdbx_description
1 polymer ?
#
loop_
_entity_poly.entity_id
_entity_poly.type
_entity_poly.pdbx_seq_one_letter_code
_entity_poly.pdbx_strand_id
1 'polypeptide(L)'
;RAALAAYGPGPLDPLAAAHAVAAGLPEDAVVVEEAITTGLRLRQVLRQDRPGSYLHTVGGGLGHGIGAAVGRRMGDDSRPVVAVLGDGCAMFGLQGLWAAGHYRVPVTFVVMNNGEYRTLKETLDTWDSRSTRGGRYLGLDLAFGPDSGRHRLDFRAAAEFFGIEAVRVSHPAELTEIVAKSASATAPLLVDVPITGHTPPR
;
A
#
# COMPACT_ATOMS: atom_id res chain seq x y z
N ARG A 1 14.78 10.70 10.18
CA ARG A 1 15.80 10.25 9.20
C ARG A 1 16.72 9.17 9.77
N ALA A 2 17.27 9.34 10.98
CA ALA A 2 18.15 8.32 11.60
C ALA A 2 17.45 6.97 11.80
N ALA A 3 16.17 6.97 12.23
CA ALA A 3 15.39 5.74 12.38
C ALA A 3 15.17 5.02 11.04
N LEU A 4 14.95 5.76 9.94
CA LEU A 4 14.78 5.18 8.60
C LEU A 4 16.08 4.54 8.07
N ALA A 5 17.23 5.11 8.39
CA ALA A 5 18.54 4.57 7.98
C ALA A 5 18.92 3.27 8.71
N ALA A 6 18.29 2.97 9.85
CA ALA A 6 18.56 1.76 10.62
C ALA A 6 17.91 0.50 10.05
N TYR A 7 16.95 0.65 9.12
CA TYR A 7 16.28 -0.49 8.49
C TYR A 7 17.09 -1.00 7.29
N GLY A 8 17.43 -2.27 7.31
CA GLY A 8 18.15 -2.95 6.24
C GLY A 8 17.27 -3.28 5.03
N PRO A 9 17.85 -3.87 3.98
CA PRO A 9 17.10 -4.35 2.82
C PRO A 9 16.22 -5.55 3.20
N GLY A 10 15.05 -5.66 2.55
CA GLY A 10 14.13 -6.78 2.74
C GLY A 10 12.69 -6.30 2.92
N PRO A 11 11.77 -7.18 3.34
CA PRO A 11 10.44 -6.75 3.70
C PRO A 11 10.49 -5.74 4.85
N LEU A 12 9.91 -4.57 4.64
CA LEU A 12 9.93 -3.49 5.62
C LEU A 12 8.98 -3.79 6.80
N ASP A 13 9.32 -3.30 7.97
CA ASP A 13 8.33 -3.19 9.03
C ASP A 13 7.19 -2.25 8.59
N PRO A 14 5.90 -2.59 8.84
CA PRO A 14 4.77 -1.75 8.41
C PRO A 14 4.81 -0.32 8.93
N LEU A 15 5.32 -0.08 10.15
CA LEU A 15 5.46 1.27 10.70
C LEU A 15 6.61 2.02 10.01
N ALA A 16 7.72 1.33 9.70
CA ALA A 16 8.83 1.93 8.96
C ALA A 16 8.40 2.33 7.54
N ALA A 17 7.64 1.47 6.85
CA ALA A 17 7.09 1.78 5.53
C ALA A 17 6.11 2.97 5.60
N ALA A 18 5.20 2.97 6.57
CA ALA A 18 4.27 4.08 6.78
C ALA A 18 4.99 5.41 7.09
N HIS A 19 6.03 5.36 7.91
CA HIS A 19 6.85 6.53 8.22
C HIS A 19 7.62 7.03 6.99
N ALA A 20 8.16 6.12 6.17
CA ALA A 20 8.85 6.49 4.94
C ALA A 20 7.91 7.19 3.95
N VAL A 21 6.67 6.69 3.79
CA VAL A 21 5.65 7.37 2.99
C VAL A 21 5.36 8.76 3.57
N ALA A 22 5.04 8.85 4.86
CA ALA A 22 4.70 10.13 5.49
C ALA A 22 5.84 11.17 5.37
N ALA A 23 7.10 10.72 5.48
CA ALA A 23 8.27 11.59 5.36
C ALA A 23 8.53 12.09 3.93
N GLY A 24 8.08 11.35 2.92
CA GLY A 24 8.20 11.71 1.51
C GLY A 24 7.02 12.52 0.96
N LEU A 25 5.90 12.59 1.65
CA LEU A 25 4.72 13.29 1.13
C LEU A 25 4.98 14.76 0.89
N PRO A 26 4.66 15.30 -0.31
CA PRO A 26 4.56 16.74 -0.50
C PRO A 26 3.58 17.37 0.47
N GLU A 27 3.83 18.61 0.88
CA GLU A 27 3.02 19.32 1.88
C GLU A 27 1.54 19.44 1.47
N ASP A 28 1.29 19.57 0.18
CA ASP A 28 -0.04 19.72 -0.41
C ASP A 28 -0.64 18.42 -0.94
N ALA A 29 0.04 17.30 -0.78
CA ALA A 29 -0.42 16.01 -1.29
C ALA A 29 -1.80 15.62 -0.74
N VAL A 30 -2.56 14.94 -1.59
CA VAL A 30 -3.76 14.22 -1.16
C VAL A 30 -3.40 12.75 -0.99
N VAL A 31 -3.64 12.22 0.18
CA VAL A 31 -3.47 10.80 0.50
C VAL A 31 -4.80 10.08 0.37
N VAL A 32 -4.85 9.05 -0.48
CA VAL A 32 -5.97 8.12 -0.53
C VAL A 32 -5.53 6.82 0.14
N GLU A 33 -6.13 6.49 1.27
CA GLU A 33 -5.70 5.35 2.09
C GLU A 33 -6.73 4.22 2.08
N GLU A 34 -6.25 3.03 1.72
CA GLU A 34 -6.96 1.76 1.82
C GLU A 34 -5.96 0.64 2.17
N ALA A 35 -5.17 0.83 3.23
CA ALA A 35 -4.13 -0.11 3.64
C ALA A 35 -4.44 -0.83 4.97
N ILE A 36 -5.62 -0.68 5.50
CA ILE A 36 -6.19 -1.29 6.71
C ILE A 36 -5.17 -1.32 7.88
N THR A 37 -4.46 -2.44 8.09
CA THR A 37 -3.49 -2.57 9.20
C THR A 37 -2.33 -1.60 9.08
N THR A 38 -1.74 -1.44 7.89
CA THR A 38 -0.68 -0.45 7.63
C THR A 38 -1.26 0.97 7.62
N GLY A 39 -2.52 1.15 7.23
CA GLY A 39 -3.24 2.42 7.32
C GLY A 39 -3.33 2.93 8.76
N LEU A 40 -3.57 2.05 9.73
CA LEU A 40 -3.51 2.42 11.15
C LEU A 40 -2.12 2.95 11.55
N ARG A 41 -1.04 2.38 11.01
CA ARG A 41 0.33 2.86 11.25
C ARG A 41 0.58 4.20 10.56
N LEU A 42 0.07 4.36 9.34
CA LEU A 42 0.17 5.63 8.62
C LEU A 42 -0.50 6.77 9.38
N ARG A 43 -1.70 6.56 9.93
CA ARG A 43 -2.42 7.58 10.72
C ARG A 43 -1.71 7.97 12.01
N GLN A 44 -0.83 7.14 12.55
CA GLN A 44 0.00 7.48 13.72
C GLN A 44 1.12 8.47 13.41
N VAL A 45 1.59 8.50 12.16
CA VAL A 45 2.75 9.29 11.74
C VAL A 45 2.41 10.39 10.74
N LEU A 46 1.27 10.27 10.07
CA LEU A 46 0.79 11.24 9.09
C LEU A 46 0.30 12.50 9.77
N ARG A 47 0.71 13.66 9.26
CA ARG A 47 0.18 14.97 9.64
C ARG A 47 -0.48 15.58 8.42
N GLN A 48 -1.81 15.70 8.47
CA GLN A 48 -2.62 16.27 7.39
C GLN A 48 -3.64 17.22 8.06
N ASP A 49 -3.42 18.50 7.93
CA ASP A 49 -4.23 19.56 8.55
C ASP A 49 -5.09 20.33 7.54
N ARG A 50 -4.89 20.07 6.24
CA ARG A 50 -5.68 20.71 5.18
C ARG A 50 -6.95 19.91 4.88
N PRO A 51 -8.12 20.54 4.79
CA PRO A 51 -9.34 19.88 4.34
C PRO A 51 -9.17 19.15 3.00
N GLY A 52 -9.69 17.93 2.88
CA GLY A 52 -9.60 17.13 1.66
C GLY A 52 -8.20 16.57 1.35
N SER A 53 -7.25 16.62 2.28
CA SER A 53 -5.92 16.03 2.11
C SER A 53 -5.85 14.55 2.42
N TYR A 54 -6.88 13.97 3.04
CA TYR A 54 -6.93 12.58 3.40
C TYR A 54 -8.29 11.99 3.08
N LEU A 55 -8.28 10.99 2.21
CA LEU A 55 -9.46 10.23 1.80
C LEU A 55 -9.31 8.79 2.28
N HIS A 56 -10.32 8.29 2.95
CA HIS A 56 -10.34 6.94 3.49
C HIS A 56 -11.71 6.29 3.23
N THR A 57 -11.70 4.98 2.98
CA THR A 57 -12.96 4.27 2.76
C THR A 57 -13.80 4.24 4.04
N VAL A 58 -15.04 4.70 3.94
CA VAL A 58 -16.02 4.64 5.02
C VAL A 58 -16.87 3.38 4.81
N GLY A 59 -16.98 2.55 5.85
CA GLY A 59 -17.81 1.34 5.78
C GLY A 59 -17.07 0.06 5.34
N GLY A 60 -15.75 0.10 5.13
CA GLY A 60 -14.91 -1.09 5.00
C GLY A 60 -15.02 -1.88 3.68
N GLY A 61 -15.67 -1.32 2.65
CA GLY A 61 -15.67 -1.94 1.30
C GLY A 61 -14.30 -1.83 0.66
N LEU A 62 -13.74 -2.96 0.18
CA LEU A 62 -12.43 -2.99 -0.46
C LEU A 62 -12.51 -2.67 -1.95
N GLY A 63 -11.40 -2.13 -2.51
CA GLY A 63 -11.26 -1.76 -3.93
C GLY A 63 -11.58 -0.30 -4.23
N HIS A 64 -11.84 0.51 -3.22
CA HIS A 64 -12.13 1.93 -3.36
C HIS A 64 -10.87 2.74 -3.74
N GLY A 65 -9.73 2.42 -3.16
CA GLY A 65 -8.55 3.29 -3.14
C GLY A 65 -7.98 3.64 -4.51
N ILE A 66 -7.88 2.68 -5.44
CA ILE A 66 -7.36 2.95 -6.79
C ILE A 66 -8.31 3.88 -7.54
N GLY A 67 -9.60 3.55 -7.58
CA GLY A 67 -10.60 4.37 -8.28
C GLY A 67 -10.73 5.77 -7.69
N ALA A 68 -10.71 5.89 -6.36
CA ALA A 68 -10.77 7.18 -5.67
C ALA A 68 -9.54 8.05 -5.96
N ALA A 69 -8.35 7.46 -5.99
CA ALA A 69 -7.12 8.20 -6.30
C ALA A 69 -7.11 8.73 -7.74
N VAL A 70 -7.51 7.89 -8.70
CA VAL A 70 -7.66 8.29 -10.11
C VAL A 70 -8.71 9.38 -10.25
N GLY A 71 -9.90 9.17 -9.69
CA GLY A 71 -11.00 10.15 -9.75
C GLY A 71 -10.63 11.48 -9.07
N ARG A 72 -9.96 11.43 -7.92
CA ARG A 72 -9.49 12.63 -7.21
C ARG A 72 -8.50 13.43 -8.07
N ARG A 73 -7.56 12.74 -8.73
CA ARG A 73 -6.57 13.40 -9.58
C ARG A 73 -7.13 13.93 -10.88
N MET A 74 -8.12 13.23 -11.46
CA MET A 74 -8.83 13.71 -12.66
C MET A 74 -9.74 14.90 -12.37
N GLY A 75 -10.36 14.95 -11.17
CA GLY A 75 -11.26 16.03 -10.79
C GLY A 75 -10.57 17.32 -10.36
N ASP A 76 -9.31 17.22 -9.90
CA ASP A 76 -8.50 18.38 -9.49
C ASP A 76 -7.03 18.01 -9.64
N ASP A 77 -6.37 18.62 -10.59
CA ASP A 77 -4.97 18.39 -10.94
C ASP A 77 -3.98 19.31 -10.23
N SER A 78 -4.47 20.20 -9.36
CA SER A 78 -3.64 21.16 -8.64
C SER A 78 -2.76 20.55 -7.57
N ARG A 79 -3.09 19.33 -7.09
CA ARG A 79 -2.42 18.68 -5.95
C ARG A 79 -1.96 17.26 -6.32
N PRO A 80 -0.75 16.85 -5.93
CA PRO A 80 -0.30 15.48 -6.12
C PRO A 80 -1.17 14.50 -5.32
N VAL A 81 -1.41 13.31 -5.89
CA VAL A 81 -2.19 12.25 -5.25
C VAL A 81 -1.30 11.04 -5.01
N VAL A 82 -1.24 10.59 -3.76
CA VAL A 82 -0.56 9.38 -3.34
C VAL A 82 -1.58 8.40 -2.76
N ALA A 83 -1.76 7.26 -3.40
CA ALA A 83 -2.62 6.18 -2.91
C ALA A 83 -1.78 5.19 -2.10
N VAL A 84 -2.15 4.96 -0.83
CA VAL A 84 -1.51 3.96 0.03
C VAL A 84 -2.48 2.81 0.23
N LEU A 85 -2.14 1.66 -0.35
CA LEU A 85 -3.03 0.53 -0.52
C LEU A 85 -2.44 -0.72 0.15
N GLY A 86 -3.26 -1.56 0.75
CA GLY A 86 -2.89 -2.94 1.06
C GLY A 86 -2.97 -3.79 -0.21
N ASP A 87 -2.16 -4.85 -0.28
CA ASP A 87 -2.17 -5.80 -1.41
C ASP A 87 -3.56 -6.43 -1.61
N GLY A 88 -4.20 -6.90 -0.54
CA GLY A 88 -5.55 -7.42 -0.59
C GLY A 88 -6.58 -6.37 -1.05
N CYS A 89 -6.45 -5.13 -0.63
CA CYS A 89 -7.32 -4.04 -1.06
C CYS A 89 -7.12 -3.71 -2.54
N ALA A 90 -5.88 -3.61 -2.99
CA ALA A 90 -5.54 -3.31 -4.37
C ALA A 90 -6.09 -4.35 -5.35
N MET A 91 -6.13 -5.63 -4.96
CA MET A 91 -6.72 -6.70 -5.79
C MET A 91 -8.19 -6.47 -6.12
N PHE A 92 -8.97 -5.92 -5.20
CA PHE A 92 -10.41 -5.67 -5.43
C PHE A 92 -10.67 -4.48 -6.38
N GLY A 93 -9.69 -3.61 -6.58
CA GLY A 93 -9.81 -2.44 -7.46
C GLY A 93 -8.78 -2.41 -8.59
N LEU A 94 -8.05 -3.50 -8.83
CA LEU A 94 -6.89 -3.56 -9.72
C LEU A 94 -7.17 -3.06 -11.14
N GLN A 95 -8.37 -3.34 -11.66
CA GLN A 95 -8.82 -2.87 -12.97
C GLN A 95 -8.86 -1.33 -13.08
N GLY A 96 -8.92 -0.61 -11.97
CA GLY A 96 -8.83 0.86 -11.96
C GLY A 96 -7.48 1.39 -12.44
N LEU A 97 -6.42 0.58 -12.41
CA LEU A 97 -5.13 0.92 -13.00
C LEU A 97 -5.21 1.14 -14.52
N TRP A 98 -6.15 0.44 -15.21
CA TRP A 98 -6.39 0.69 -16.63
C TRP A 98 -6.71 2.17 -16.90
N ALA A 99 -7.58 2.78 -16.11
CA ALA A 99 -7.91 4.18 -16.29
C ALA A 99 -6.69 5.10 -16.01
N ALA A 100 -5.90 4.79 -14.98
CA ALA A 100 -4.69 5.52 -14.68
C ALA A 100 -3.69 5.47 -15.84
N GLY A 101 -3.45 4.29 -16.41
CA GLY A 101 -2.55 4.09 -17.55
C GLY A 101 -3.09 4.73 -18.83
N HIS A 102 -4.36 4.45 -19.16
CA HIS A 102 -5.00 4.91 -20.41
C HIS A 102 -5.05 6.44 -20.51
N TYR A 103 -5.43 7.11 -19.41
CA TYR A 103 -5.51 8.58 -19.36
C TYR A 103 -4.25 9.25 -18.85
N ARG A 104 -3.18 8.47 -18.58
CA ARG A 104 -1.91 8.95 -18.02
C ARG A 104 -2.09 9.80 -16.76
N VAL A 105 -3.00 9.39 -15.89
CA VAL A 105 -3.33 10.13 -14.65
C VAL A 105 -2.17 10.01 -13.65
N PRO A 106 -1.49 11.11 -13.29
CA PRO A 106 -0.27 11.05 -12.47
C PRO A 106 -0.62 10.81 -10.98
N VAL A 107 -0.85 9.57 -10.64
CA VAL A 107 -1.03 9.08 -9.26
C VAL A 107 0.14 8.19 -8.89
N THR A 108 0.70 8.36 -7.70
CA THR A 108 1.67 7.43 -7.12
C THR A 108 0.92 6.40 -6.27
N PHE A 109 0.85 5.16 -6.76
CA PHE A 109 0.24 4.04 -6.04
C PHE A 109 1.29 3.31 -5.22
N VAL A 110 1.19 3.32 -3.91
CA VAL A 110 2.09 2.61 -2.98
C VAL A 110 1.36 1.40 -2.43
N VAL A 111 1.73 0.20 -2.87
CA VAL A 111 1.11 -1.05 -2.44
C VAL A 111 1.94 -1.68 -1.33
N MET A 112 1.38 -1.74 -0.13
CA MET A 112 1.92 -2.40 1.05
C MET A 112 1.66 -3.91 0.94
N ASN A 113 2.66 -4.65 0.44
CA ASN A 113 2.54 -6.04 0.03
C ASN A 113 3.06 -6.99 1.12
N ASN A 114 2.18 -7.52 1.94
CA ASN A 114 2.52 -8.56 2.92
C ASN A 114 2.19 -9.98 2.44
N GLY A 115 1.47 -10.12 1.33
CA GLY A 115 1.09 -11.41 0.75
C GLY A 115 -0.04 -12.10 1.51
N GLU A 116 -0.89 -11.35 2.24
CA GLU A 116 -1.92 -11.95 3.08
C GLU A 116 -3.04 -10.99 3.48
N TYR A 117 -4.19 -11.55 3.86
CA TYR A 117 -5.26 -10.82 4.54
C TYR A 117 -4.98 -10.70 6.05
N ARG A 118 -3.98 -9.91 6.41
CA ARG A 118 -3.48 -9.77 7.78
C ARG A 118 -4.55 -9.42 8.79
N THR A 119 -5.44 -8.48 8.49
CA THR A 119 -6.53 -8.09 9.40
C THR A 119 -7.42 -9.27 9.77
N LEU A 120 -7.71 -10.15 8.81
CA LEU A 120 -8.52 -11.33 9.06
C LEU A 120 -7.78 -12.36 9.93
N LYS A 121 -6.47 -12.51 9.72
CA LYS A 121 -5.66 -13.38 10.59
C LYS A 121 -5.63 -12.86 12.03
N GLU A 122 -5.37 -11.56 12.22
CA GLU A 122 -5.40 -10.92 13.54
C GLU A 122 -6.78 -11.04 14.20
N THR A 123 -7.87 -10.93 13.43
CA THR A 123 -9.24 -11.12 13.94
C THR A 123 -9.48 -12.55 14.37
N LEU A 124 -9.08 -13.55 13.58
CA LEU A 124 -9.22 -14.96 13.93
C LEU A 124 -8.44 -15.30 15.20
N ASP A 125 -7.26 -14.75 15.40
CA ASP A 125 -6.47 -14.95 16.61
C ASP A 125 -7.20 -14.46 17.87
N THR A 126 -8.03 -13.42 17.75
CA THR A 126 -8.82 -12.91 18.89
C THR A 126 -10.09 -13.73 19.15
N TRP A 127 -10.69 -14.33 18.11
CA TRP A 127 -11.97 -15.04 18.22
C TRP A 127 -11.81 -16.52 18.56
N ASP A 128 -10.84 -17.20 17.95
CA ASP A 128 -10.63 -18.62 18.16
C ASP A 128 -9.17 -19.03 18.06
N SER A 129 -8.49 -19.00 19.20
CA SER A 129 -7.11 -19.50 19.30
C SER A 129 -6.96 -20.99 18.97
N ARG A 130 -8.06 -21.76 18.84
CA ARG A 130 -8.02 -23.19 18.48
C ARG A 130 -7.93 -23.38 16.96
N SER A 131 -8.65 -22.58 16.17
CA SER A 131 -8.64 -22.68 14.71
C SER A 131 -7.34 -22.17 14.12
N THR A 132 -6.62 -21.31 14.85
CA THR A 132 -5.34 -20.73 14.45
C THR A 132 -4.11 -21.42 15.03
N ARG A 133 -4.31 -22.47 15.85
CA ARG A 133 -3.19 -23.26 16.38
C ARG A 133 -2.31 -23.79 15.26
N GLY A 134 -1.02 -23.49 15.33
CA GLY A 134 -0.05 -23.84 14.31
C GLY A 134 -0.01 -22.88 13.10
N GLY A 135 -0.62 -21.69 13.21
CA GLY A 135 -0.55 -20.65 12.18
C GLY A 135 -1.26 -21.00 10.88
N ARG A 136 -2.27 -21.86 10.92
CA ARG A 136 -3.04 -22.25 9.72
C ARG A 136 -4.23 -21.32 9.53
N TYR A 137 -4.10 -20.42 8.55
CA TYR A 137 -5.15 -19.48 8.17
C TYR A 137 -5.59 -19.80 6.73
N LEU A 138 -6.53 -20.76 6.59
CA LEU A 138 -6.99 -21.24 5.29
C LEU A 138 -7.58 -20.10 4.46
N GLY A 139 -7.09 -19.93 3.24
CA GLY A 139 -7.58 -18.94 2.27
C GLY A 139 -7.19 -17.49 2.58
N LEU A 140 -6.37 -17.23 3.61
CA LEU A 140 -5.95 -15.87 3.97
C LEU A 140 -4.54 -15.50 3.49
N ASP A 141 -3.83 -16.42 2.87
CA ASP A 141 -2.57 -16.15 2.19
C ASP A 141 -2.84 -15.78 0.73
N LEU A 142 -2.22 -14.71 0.28
CA LEU A 142 -2.24 -14.23 -1.11
C LEU A 142 -0.97 -14.64 -1.87
N ALA A 143 -0.05 -15.33 -1.19
CA ALA A 143 1.17 -15.83 -1.78
C ALA A 143 0.92 -17.17 -2.49
N PHE A 144 1.66 -17.44 -3.58
CA PHE A 144 1.60 -18.68 -4.34
C PHE A 144 2.79 -19.58 -4.03
N GLY A 145 2.59 -20.90 -4.21
CA GLY A 145 3.64 -21.89 -4.08
C GLY A 145 3.67 -22.60 -2.72
N PRO A 146 4.48 -23.66 -2.59
CA PRO A 146 4.67 -24.40 -1.35
C PRO A 146 5.36 -23.51 -0.29
N ASP A 147 5.21 -23.88 0.96
CA ASP A 147 5.64 -23.10 2.14
C ASP A 147 7.09 -22.58 2.09
N SER A 148 8.00 -23.29 1.45
CA SER A 148 9.42 -22.94 1.30
C SER A 148 9.74 -21.98 0.15
N GLY A 149 8.77 -21.69 -0.73
CA GLY A 149 8.99 -20.88 -1.94
C GLY A 149 7.79 -20.01 -2.31
N ARG A 150 7.04 -19.53 -1.32
CA ARG A 150 5.90 -18.67 -1.56
C ARG A 150 6.29 -17.38 -2.27
N HIS A 151 5.72 -17.17 -3.45
CA HIS A 151 5.83 -15.94 -4.20
C HIS A 151 4.65 -15.03 -3.88
N ARG A 152 4.94 -13.81 -3.45
CA ARG A 152 3.91 -12.77 -3.28
C ARG A 152 3.32 -12.38 -4.64
N LEU A 153 2.15 -11.75 -4.61
CA LEU A 153 1.60 -11.10 -5.80
C LEU A 153 2.62 -10.10 -6.34
N ASP A 154 2.86 -10.14 -7.65
CA ASP A 154 3.74 -9.20 -8.32
C ASP A 154 2.93 -8.02 -8.88
N PHE A 155 2.81 -6.96 -8.09
CA PHE A 155 2.09 -5.76 -8.51
C PHE A 155 2.80 -4.97 -9.60
N ARG A 156 4.10 -5.20 -9.81
CA ARG A 156 4.82 -4.61 -10.95
C ARG A 156 4.31 -5.20 -12.26
N ALA A 157 4.22 -6.52 -12.34
CA ALA A 157 3.67 -7.19 -13.51
C ALA A 157 2.21 -6.78 -13.79
N ALA A 158 1.42 -6.58 -12.71
CA ALA A 158 0.06 -6.07 -12.85
C ALA A 158 0.02 -4.63 -13.38
N ALA A 159 0.90 -3.76 -12.92
CA ALA A 159 0.99 -2.37 -13.40
C ALA A 159 1.46 -2.32 -14.87
N GLU A 160 2.48 -3.10 -15.21
CA GLU A 160 3.00 -3.23 -16.59
C GLU A 160 1.91 -3.70 -17.56
N PHE A 161 1.05 -4.64 -17.14
CA PHE A 161 -0.11 -5.09 -17.92
C PHE A 161 -1.04 -3.92 -18.32
N PHE A 162 -1.15 -2.90 -17.46
CA PHE A 162 -1.93 -1.69 -17.73
C PHE A 162 -1.11 -0.51 -18.29
N GLY A 163 0.15 -0.75 -18.68
CA GLY A 163 1.04 0.27 -19.25
C GLY A 163 1.54 1.30 -18.24
N ILE A 164 1.60 0.94 -16.96
CA ILE A 164 2.06 1.80 -15.87
C ILE A 164 3.48 1.40 -15.48
N GLU A 165 4.38 2.37 -15.36
CA GLU A 165 5.70 2.16 -14.79
C GLU A 165 5.61 1.66 -13.35
N ALA A 166 6.43 0.68 -13.01
CA ALA A 166 6.40 0.11 -11.68
C ALA A 166 7.79 -0.22 -11.13
N VAL A 167 7.96 0.02 -9.84
CA VAL A 167 9.20 -0.27 -9.12
C VAL A 167 8.91 -1.09 -7.87
N ARG A 168 9.85 -1.92 -7.45
CA ARG A 168 9.81 -2.58 -6.14
C ARG A 168 10.84 -1.93 -5.24
N VAL A 169 10.40 -1.56 -4.04
CA VAL A 169 11.21 -0.88 -3.05
C VAL A 169 11.32 -1.76 -1.81
N SER A 170 12.54 -1.94 -1.33
CA SER A 170 12.83 -2.69 -0.10
C SER A 170 13.62 -1.87 0.93
N HIS A 171 13.80 -0.57 0.69
CA HIS A 171 14.53 0.32 1.58
C HIS A 171 13.70 1.58 1.91
N PRO A 172 13.55 1.98 3.20
CA PRO A 172 12.72 3.12 3.57
C PRO A 172 13.15 4.45 2.93
N ALA A 173 14.45 4.68 2.80
CA ALA A 173 14.97 5.92 2.19
C ALA A 173 14.55 6.04 0.72
N GLU A 174 14.65 4.96 -0.04
CA GLU A 174 14.23 4.89 -1.43
C GLU A 174 12.72 5.17 -1.56
N LEU A 175 11.90 4.57 -0.68
CA LEU A 175 10.46 4.83 -0.64
C LEU A 175 10.16 6.31 -0.40
N THR A 176 10.87 6.94 0.55
CA THR A 176 10.73 8.37 0.84
C THR A 176 11.05 9.23 -0.40
N GLU A 177 12.13 8.93 -1.10
CA GLU A 177 12.53 9.67 -2.31
C GLU A 177 11.52 9.51 -3.44
N ILE A 178 11.01 8.29 -3.65
CA ILE A 178 10.01 8.03 -4.70
C ILE A 178 8.71 8.77 -4.39
N VAL A 179 8.24 8.71 -3.14
CA VAL A 179 7.02 9.43 -2.75
C VAL A 179 7.19 10.95 -2.90
N ALA A 180 8.36 11.49 -2.58
CA ALA A 180 8.63 12.92 -2.77
C ALA A 180 8.55 13.36 -4.25
N LYS A 181 8.92 12.50 -5.18
CA LYS A 181 8.81 12.77 -6.62
C LYS A 181 7.37 12.86 -7.12
N SER A 182 6.37 12.44 -6.31
CA SER A 182 4.94 12.59 -6.67
C SER A 182 4.55 14.06 -6.89
N ALA A 183 5.25 15.01 -6.29
CA ALA A 183 5.04 16.45 -6.49
C ALA A 183 5.20 16.91 -7.95
N SER A 184 6.05 16.24 -8.71
CA SER A 184 6.34 16.53 -10.11
C SER A 184 5.95 15.41 -11.08
N ALA A 185 5.14 14.46 -10.63
CA ALA A 185 4.73 13.34 -11.45
C ALA A 185 3.86 13.80 -12.64
N THR A 186 4.19 13.31 -13.83
CA THR A 186 3.45 13.56 -15.09
C THR A 186 2.80 12.30 -15.65
N ALA A 187 3.00 11.16 -15.01
CA ALA A 187 2.44 9.86 -15.36
C ALA A 187 2.20 9.03 -14.09
N PRO A 188 1.34 8.00 -14.15
CA PRO A 188 1.12 7.12 -13.02
C PRO A 188 2.37 6.27 -12.74
N LEU A 189 2.61 5.99 -11.46
CA LEU A 189 3.68 5.11 -10.98
C LEU A 189 3.11 4.15 -9.93
N LEU A 190 3.44 2.87 -10.04
CA LEU A 190 3.16 1.91 -8.97
C LEU A 190 4.44 1.53 -8.22
N VAL A 191 4.38 1.57 -6.90
CA VAL A 191 5.47 1.21 -5.99
C VAL A 191 5.04 -0.01 -5.19
N ASP A 192 5.61 -1.17 -5.51
CA ASP A 192 5.40 -2.41 -4.76
C ASP A 192 6.36 -2.44 -3.56
N VAL A 193 5.80 -2.38 -2.35
CA VAL A 193 6.55 -2.32 -1.09
C VAL A 193 6.34 -3.62 -0.31
N PRO A 194 7.25 -4.59 -0.41
CA PRO A 194 7.20 -5.76 0.45
C PRO A 194 7.30 -5.37 1.93
N ILE A 195 6.30 -5.75 2.72
CA ILE A 195 6.28 -5.54 4.16
C ILE A 195 6.18 -6.86 4.92
N THR A 196 6.55 -6.86 6.20
CA THR A 196 6.42 -8.04 7.05
C THR A 196 4.96 -8.38 7.29
N GLY A 197 4.66 -9.67 7.22
CA GLY A 197 3.32 -10.20 7.44
C GLY A 197 2.98 -10.40 8.92
N HIS A 198 1.89 -11.14 9.14
CA HIS A 198 1.40 -11.52 10.46
C HIS A 198 2.35 -12.52 11.13
N THR A 199 2.55 -12.36 12.43
CA THR A 199 3.24 -13.35 13.28
C THR A 199 2.19 -13.99 14.20
N PRO A 200 1.92 -15.30 14.07
CA PRO A 200 0.95 -15.97 14.93
C PRO A 200 1.32 -15.86 16.41
N PRO A 201 0.34 -15.80 17.31
CA PRO A 201 0.61 -15.90 18.74
C PRO A 201 1.25 -17.26 19.07
N ARG A 202 2.17 -17.26 20.02
CA ARG A 202 2.89 -18.46 20.51
C ARG A 202 2.02 -19.32 21.41
#